data_39456542b7e98eb2253b82f296ee258f
#
_entry.id   39456542b7e98eb2253b82f296ee258f
#
_cell.length_a   1.000
_cell.length_b   1.000
_cell.length_c   1.000
_cell.angle_alpha   90.00
_cell.angle_beta   90.00
_cell.angle_gamma   90.00
#
_symmetry.space_group_name_H-M   'P 1'
#
loop_
_entity.id
_entity.type
_entity.pdbx_description
1 polymer ?
#
loop_
_entity_poly.entity_id
_entity_poly.type
_entity_poly.pdbx_seq_one_letter_code
_entity_poly.pdbx_strand_id
1 'polypeptide(L)'
;MQGCVVRILPQATIGDGFVLVLIDESGDPGFKLTSGSTPYFVMAMVIFRDYRQAELASQAIQEARTALRVTSEFKFNKCCDVVRDGFFEAVQPFKFGVRAIIVDKSSIYSHNLRTEPERFYSFFLRLLMDHDGGALVNARIKIDGSGDRQFKRELTSYLRRQLGPGKMDNLRFVDSHKDALIQLADMVAGAIGRSCNTDRKNHARWRKQLAPKIENVWPFR
;
A
#
# COMPACT_ATOMS: atom_id res chain seq x y z
N MET A 1 -18.58 31.54 -36.77
CA MET A 1 -17.28 31.48 -36.02
C MET A 1 -17.60 31.10 -34.58
N GLN A 2 -17.51 29.82 -34.25
CA GLN A 2 -17.72 29.34 -32.87
C GLN A 2 -16.36 29.31 -32.17
N GLY A 3 -16.22 30.16 -31.16
CA GLY A 3 -15.00 30.22 -30.34
C GLY A 3 -14.89 29.00 -29.43
N CYS A 4 -13.81 28.25 -29.58
CA CYS A 4 -13.45 27.15 -28.73
C CYS A 4 -12.96 27.73 -27.36
N VAL A 5 -13.81 27.61 -26.33
CA VAL A 5 -13.41 27.97 -24.96
C VAL A 5 -12.51 26.88 -24.40
N VAL A 6 -11.21 27.11 -24.45
CA VAL A 6 -10.24 26.27 -23.73
C VAL A 6 -10.45 26.49 -22.22
N ARG A 7 -11.01 25.50 -21.55
CA ARG A 7 -11.09 25.45 -20.09
C ARG A 7 -9.66 25.29 -19.54
N ILE A 8 -9.05 26.37 -19.10
CA ILE A 8 -7.81 26.33 -18.34
C ILE A 8 -8.16 25.74 -16.97
N LEU A 9 -7.74 24.51 -16.72
CA LEU A 9 -7.80 23.90 -15.39
C LEU A 9 -6.89 24.75 -14.46
N PRO A 10 -7.30 25.02 -13.22
CA PRO A 10 -6.49 25.79 -12.30
C PRO A 10 -5.16 25.06 -12.09
N GLN A 11 -4.04 25.76 -12.31
CA GLN A 11 -2.71 25.31 -11.92
C GLN A 11 -2.71 25.19 -10.39
N ALA A 12 -2.65 23.95 -9.89
CA ALA A 12 -2.46 23.69 -8.47
C ALA A 12 -1.14 24.32 -8.06
N THR A 13 -1.21 25.33 -7.21
CA THR A 13 -0.06 26.00 -6.61
C THR A 13 0.73 24.95 -5.80
N ILE A 14 2.02 24.87 -6.06
CA ILE A 14 2.99 24.09 -5.27
C ILE A 14 2.98 24.70 -3.87
N GLY A 15 2.29 24.06 -2.89
CA GLY A 15 2.23 24.58 -1.53
C GLY A 15 1.08 24.09 -0.64
N ASP A 16 0.02 23.56 -1.19
CA ASP A 16 -1.04 22.95 -0.38
C ASP A 16 -0.62 21.54 0.01
N GLY A 17 -0.33 21.34 1.31
CA GLY A 17 0.18 20.10 1.91
C GLY A 17 -0.55 18.82 1.54
N PHE A 18 -0.64 18.51 0.24
CA PHE A 18 -1.26 17.31 -0.30
C PHE A 18 -0.39 16.11 0.04
N VAL A 19 -0.95 15.20 0.83
CA VAL A 19 -0.37 13.88 1.05
C VAL A 19 -1.45 12.83 0.83
N LEU A 20 -1.19 11.91 -0.08
CA LEU A 20 -2.01 10.72 -0.30
C LEU A 20 -1.21 9.50 0.12
N VAL A 21 -1.76 8.72 1.03
CA VAL A 21 -1.18 7.48 1.53
C VAL A 21 -2.08 6.31 1.16
N LEU A 22 -1.48 5.30 0.57
CA LEU A 22 -2.14 4.07 0.15
C LEU A 22 -1.55 2.93 0.96
N ILE A 23 -2.38 2.12 1.60
CA ILE A 23 -1.92 1.03 2.48
C ILE A 23 -2.54 -0.27 2.01
N ASP A 24 -1.70 -1.29 1.92
CA ASP A 24 -2.11 -2.67 1.69
C ASP A 24 -1.11 -3.62 2.36
N GLU A 25 -1.46 -4.92 2.44
CA GLU A 25 -0.65 -5.95 3.05
C GLU A 25 -0.32 -7.10 2.10
N SER A 26 0.69 -7.86 2.48
CA SER A 26 1.06 -9.13 1.85
C SER A 26 1.25 -10.20 2.92
N GLY A 27 0.69 -11.36 2.69
CA GLY A 27 0.54 -12.41 3.68
C GLY A 27 -0.83 -12.33 4.35
N ASP A 28 -1.09 -13.26 5.25
CA ASP A 28 -2.36 -13.35 5.99
C ASP A 28 -2.13 -13.12 7.50
N PRO A 29 -3.12 -12.65 8.27
CA PRO A 29 -2.98 -12.45 9.71
C PRO A 29 -3.05 -13.76 10.53
N GLY A 30 -3.28 -14.91 9.90
CA GLY A 30 -3.40 -16.20 10.57
C GLY A 30 -2.07 -16.81 11.00
N PHE A 31 -2.11 -17.75 11.95
CA PHE A 31 -0.92 -18.41 12.50
C PHE A 31 -0.89 -19.94 12.25
N LYS A 32 -1.71 -20.45 11.35
CA LYS A 32 -1.67 -21.88 10.95
C LYS A 32 -0.53 -22.13 9.96
N LEU A 33 0.71 -21.92 10.37
CA LEU A 33 1.90 -21.96 9.51
C LEU A 33 2.11 -23.31 8.83
N THR A 34 1.68 -24.39 9.46
CA THR A 34 1.76 -25.77 8.89
C THR A 34 0.63 -26.08 7.91
N SER A 35 -0.41 -25.25 7.85
CA SER A 35 -1.63 -25.50 7.06
C SER A 35 -2.12 -24.29 6.26
N GLY A 36 -1.20 -23.48 5.73
CA GLY A 36 -1.53 -22.49 4.72
C GLY A 36 -1.25 -21.02 5.06
N SER A 37 -1.01 -20.67 6.33
CA SER A 37 -0.61 -19.31 6.67
C SER A 37 0.83 -19.01 6.26
N THR A 38 1.05 -17.79 5.78
CA THR A 38 2.40 -17.34 5.39
C THR A 38 3.28 -17.10 6.63
N PRO A 39 4.60 -17.38 6.58
CA PRO A 39 5.50 -17.14 7.72
C PRO A 39 5.73 -15.64 7.96
N TYR A 40 5.64 -14.83 6.92
CA TYR A 40 5.80 -13.38 7.00
C TYR A 40 4.47 -12.69 6.72
N PHE A 41 4.24 -11.58 7.43
CA PHE A 41 3.21 -10.60 7.14
C PHE A 41 3.90 -9.25 6.90
N VAL A 42 3.58 -8.60 5.79
CA VAL A 42 4.13 -7.29 5.43
C VAL A 42 2.99 -6.32 5.27
N MET A 43 3.11 -5.17 5.90
CA MET A 43 2.20 -4.06 5.66
C MET A 43 2.99 -2.89 5.11
N ALA A 44 2.54 -2.33 3.99
CA ALA A 44 3.24 -1.27 3.28
C ALA A 44 2.36 -0.04 3.09
N MET A 45 2.97 1.14 3.15
CA MET A 45 2.36 2.39 2.72
C MET A 45 3.14 2.99 1.56
N VAL A 46 2.41 3.41 0.54
CA VAL A 46 2.89 4.20 -0.60
C VAL A 46 2.43 5.63 -0.42
N ILE A 47 3.35 6.58 -0.52
CA ILE A 47 3.15 7.98 -0.15
C ILE A 47 3.38 8.87 -1.35
N PHE A 48 2.34 9.55 -1.82
CA PHE A 48 2.44 10.62 -2.81
C PHE A 48 2.35 11.98 -2.10
N ARG A 49 3.36 12.82 -2.32
CA ARG A 49 3.41 14.21 -1.81
C ARG A 49 3.07 15.25 -2.89
N ASP A 50 2.65 14.78 -4.05
CA ASP A 50 2.26 15.58 -5.22
C ASP A 50 1.07 14.91 -5.89
N TYR A 51 -0.03 15.66 -6.00
CA TYR A 51 -1.28 15.17 -6.62
C TYR A 51 -1.06 14.75 -8.07
N ARG A 52 -0.29 15.54 -8.83
CA ARG A 52 -0.03 15.26 -10.24
C ARG A 52 0.74 13.94 -10.41
N GLN A 53 1.69 13.65 -9.52
CA GLN A 53 2.42 12.37 -9.55
C GLN A 53 1.47 11.19 -9.27
N ALA A 54 0.54 11.33 -8.33
CA ALA A 54 -0.46 10.30 -8.05
C ALA A 54 -1.39 10.06 -9.25
N GLU A 55 -1.88 11.15 -9.88
CA GLU A 55 -2.76 11.07 -11.04
C GLU A 55 -2.07 10.40 -12.24
N LEU A 56 -0.86 10.83 -12.57
CA LEU A 56 -0.07 10.25 -13.66
C LEU A 56 0.27 8.77 -13.39
N ALA A 57 0.62 8.41 -12.16
CA ALA A 57 0.85 7.02 -11.79
C ALA A 57 -0.42 6.17 -11.95
N SER A 58 -1.59 6.70 -11.53
CA SER A 58 -2.87 6.02 -11.71
C SER A 58 -3.19 5.76 -13.19
N GLN A 59 -2.95 6.75 -14.05
CA GLN A 59 -3.13 6.61 -15.48
C GLN A 59 -2.17 5.56 -16.08
N ALA A 60 -0.89 5.62 -15.74
CA ALA A 60 0.10 4.66 -16.23
C ALA A 60 -0.21 3.21 -15.81
N ILE A 61 -0.75 3.00 -14.60
CA ILE A 61 -1.20 1.67 -14.15
C ILE A 61 -2.37 1.18 -15.02
N GLN A 62 -3.32 2.05 -15.38
CA GLN A 62 -4.44 1.67 -16.26
C GLN A 62 -3.97 1.34 -17.68
N GLU A 63 -3.04 2.12 -18.22
CA GLU A 63 -2.40 1.87 -19.52
C GLU A 63 -1.63 0.55 -19.50
N ALA A 64 -0.81 0.30 -18.46
CA ALA A 64 -0.09 -0.95 -18.28
C ALA A 64 -1.03 -2.15 -18.17
N ARG A 65 -2.20 -2.01 -17.50
CA ARG A 65 -3.21 -3.06 -17.42
C ARG A 65 -3.70 -3.47 -18.79
N THR A 66 -3.94 -2.50 -19.66
CA THR A 66 -4.39 -2.74 -21.04
C THR A 66 -3.26 -3.39 -21.86
N ALA A 67 -2.05 -2.85 -21.81
CA ALA A 67 -0.90 -3.32 -22.58
C ALA A 67 -0.48 -4.76 -22.17
N LEU A 68 -0.54 -5.08 -20.87
CA LEU A 68 -0.21 -6.40 -20.31
C LEU A 68 -1.41 -7.37 -20.33
N ARG A 69 -2.56 -6.96 -20.90
CA ARG A 69 -3.79 -7.76 -20.99
C ARG A 69 -4.28 -8.34 -19.65
N VAL A 70 -4.13 -7.54 -18.58
CA VAL A 70 -4.67 -7.91 -17.26
C VAL A 70 -6.16 -7.58 -17.22
N THR A 71 -6.99 -8.59 -17.13
CA THR A 71 -8.46 -8.46 -17.29
C THR A 71 -9.19 -7.92 -16.08
N SER A 72 -8.62 -8.07 -14.87
CA SER A 72 -9.26 -7.58 -13.64
C SER A 72 -8.43 -6.46 -12.99
N GLU A 73 -7.59 -6.81 -12.06
CA GLU A 73 -6.74 -5.90 -11.29
C GLU A 73 -5.33 -6.48 -11.18
N PHE A 74 -4.37 -5.63 -10.92
CA PHE A 74 -3.05 -6.11 -10.50
C PHE A 74 -3.12 -6.59 -9.06
N LYS A 75 -2.77 -7.86 -8.85
CA LYS A 75 -2.53 -8.48 -7.54
C LYS A 75 -1.20 -9.22 -7.62
N PHE A 76 -0.28 -8.87 -6.73
CA PHE A 76 1.09 -9.39 -6.81
C PHE A 76 1.13 -10.92 -6.80
N ASN A 77 0.32 -11.57 -5.98
CA ASN A 77 0.25 -13.02 -5.87
C ASN A 77 -0.39 -13.72 -7.07
N LYS A 78 -1.20 -13.00 -7.88
CA LYS A 78 -1.87 -13.53 -9.07
C LYS A 78 -1.13 -13.24 -10.37
N CYS A 79 -0.28 -12.23 -10.39
CA CYS A 79 0.50 -11.84 -11.57
C CYS A 79 1.68 -12.79 -11.81
N CYS A 80 1.97 -13.13 -13.07
CA CYS A 80 3.25 -13.75 -13.46
C CYS A 80 4.39 -12.73 -13.44
N ASP A 81 5.63 -13.21 -13.56
CA ASP A 81 6.82 -12.36 -13.45
C ASP A 81 6.87 -11.26 -14.51
N VAL A 82 6.48 -11.56 -15.76
CA VAL A 82 6.43 -10.58 -16.87
C VAL A 82 5.44 -9.46 -16.56
N VAL A 83 4.28 -9.79 -15.99
CA VAL A 83 3.27 -8.79 -15.62
C VAL A 83 3.76 -7.93 -14.46
N ARG A 84 4.42 -8.53 -13.46
CA ARG A 84 5.04 -7.76 -12.36
C ARG A 84 6.10 -6.81 -12.87
N ASP A 85 6.98 -7.27 -13.77
CA ASP A 85 8.02 -6.42 -14.37
C ASP A 85 7.42 -5.23 -15.09
N GLY A 86 6.49 -5.47 -16.01
CA GLY A 86 5.85 -4.38 -16.76
C GLY A 86 5.07 -3.42 -15.85
N PHE A 87 4.48 -3.92 -14.75
CA PHE A 87 3.86 -3.04 -13.75
C PHE A 87 4.88 -2.12 -13.09
N PHE A 88 6.00 -2.67 -12.57
CA PHE A 88 7.00 -1.87 -11.90
C PHE A 88 7.74 -0.92 -12.86
N GLU A 89 7.95 -1.32 -14.12
CA GLU A 89 8.45 -0.43 -15.17
C GLU A 89 7.50 0.75 -15.41
N ALA A 90 6.20 0.51 -15.49
CA ALA A 90 5.20 1.55 -15.72
C ALA A 90 5.15 2.60 -14.59
N VAL A 91 5.36 2.19 -13.33
CA VAL A 91 5.31 3.12 -12.19
C VAL A 91 6.66 3.73 -11.83
N GLN A 92 7.75 3.24 -12.40
CA GLN A 92 9.11 3.67 -12.10
C GLN A 92 9.35 5.19 -12.32
N PRO A 93 8.80 5.86 -13.34
CA PRO A 93 9.03 7.29 -13.55
C PRO A 93 8.45 8.21 -12.49
N PHE A 94 7.43 7.77 -11.74
CA PHE A 94 6.68 8.65 -10.84
C PHE A 94 7.33 8.75 -9.46
N LYS A 95 7.17 9.91 -8.83
CA LYS A 95 7.72 10.20 -7.49
C LYS A 95 6.74 9.77 -6.40
N PHE A 96 7.08 8.73 -5.66
CA PHE A 96 6.39 8.29 -4.44
C PHE A 96 7.39 7.71 -3.46
N GLY A 97 7.04 7.74 -2.18
CA GLY A 97 7.80 7.10 -1.11
C GLY A 97 7.18 5.77 -0.70
N VAL A 98 7.99 4.84 -0.20
CA VAL A 98 7.55 3.55 0.32
C VAL A 98 8.07 3.38 1.74
N ARG A 99 7.17 3.06 2.67
CA ARG A 99 7.51 2.60 4.02
C ARG A 99 6.80 1.29 4.29
N ALA A 100 7.45 0.36 4.98
CA ALA A 100 6.82 -0.92 5.28
C ALA A 100 7.37 -1.54 6.57
N ILE A 101 6.53 -2.32 7.23
CA ILE A 101 6.90 -3.20 8.33
C ILE A 101 6.88 -4.65 7.88
N ILE A 102 7.92 -5.40 8.21
CA ILE A 102 8.01 -6.84 7.97
C ILE A 102 7.86 -7.54 9.32
N VAL A 103 6.86 -8.39 9.41
CA VAL A 103 6.57 -9.18 10.62
C VAL A 103 6.92 -10.63 10.36
N ASP A 104 7.95 -11.13 11.03
CA ASP A 104 8.18 -12.56 11.14
C ASP A 104 7.23 -13.11 12.22
N LYS A 105 6.28 -13.94 11.80
CA LYS A 105 5.28 -14.47 12.74
C LYS A 105 5.86 -15.37 13.81
N SER A 106 7.05 -15.95 13.58
CA SER A 106 7.76 -16.73 14.59
C SER A 106 8.18 -15.90 15.81
N SER A 107 8.36 -14.59 15.63
CA SER A 107 8.72 -13.65 16.70
C SER A 107 7.53 -13.13 17.50
N ILE A 108 6.29 -13.53 17.17
CA ILE A 108 5.09 -13.08 17.88
C ILE A 108 4.76 -14.03 19.02
N TYR A 109 4.96 -13.56 20.24
CA TYR A 109 4.68 -14.34 21.47
C TYR A 109 3.32 -14.01 22.10
N SER A 110 2.72 -12.85 21.78
CA SER A 110 1.44 -12.44 22.34
C SER A 110 0.32 -13.40 21.90
N HIS A 111 -0.32 -14.04 22.88
CA HIS A 111 -1.45 -14.94 22.64
C HIS A 111 -2.56 -14.24 21.83
N ASN A 112 -2.95 -13.03 22.23
CA ASN A 112 -4.04 -12.30 21.60
C ASN A 112 -3.72 -11.94 20.13
N LEU A 113 -2.47 -11.57 19.82
CA LEU A 113 -2.07 -11.31 18.43
C LEU A 113 -2.07 -12.58 17.57
N ARG A 114 -1.87 -13.75 18.18
CA ARG A 114 -1.87 -15.03 17.48
C ARG A 114 -3.27 -15.61 17.24
N THR A 115 -4.23 -15.26 18.09
CA THR A 115 -5.57 -15.84 18.09
C THR A 115 -6.64 -14.92 17.51
N GLU A 116 -6.39 -13.61 17.47
CA GLU A 116 -7.34 -12.58 17.03
C GLU A 116 -6.82 -11.87 15.76
N PRO A 117 -7.18 -12.32 14.53
CA PRO A 117 -6.67 -11.76 13.27
C PRO A 117 -6.92 -10.25 13.12
N GLU A 118 -8.07 -9.75 13.54
CA GLU A 118 -8.41 -8.32 13.47
C GLU A 118 -7.55 -7.48 14.41
N ARG A 119 -7.23 -8.02 15.59
CA ARG A 119 -6.33 -7.37 16.56
C ARG A 119 -4.90 -7.33 16.03
N PHE A 120 -4.43 -8.43 15.43
CA PHE A 120 -3.15 -8.50 14.75
C PHE A 120 -3.05 -7.43 13.66
N TYR A 121 -4.04 -7.39 12.78
CA TYR A 121 -4.10 -6.41 11.69
C TYR A 121 -4.07 -4.97 12.23
N SER A 122 -4.97 -4.67 13.17
CA SER A 122 -5.09 -3.32 13.77
C SER A 122 -3.81 -2.86 14.46
N PHE A 123 -3.13 -3.78 15.14
CA PHE A 123 -1.88 -3.50 15.84
C PHE A 123 -0.77 -3.12 14.85
N PHE A 124 -0.56 -3.90 13.78
CA PHE A 124 0.50 -3.64 12.81
C PHE A 124 0.18 -2.46 11.90
N LEU A 125 -1.08 -2.22 11.56
CA LEU A 125 -1.49 -1.01 10.87
C LEU A 125 -1.19 0.24 11.70
N ARG A 126 -1.55 0.24 12.99
CA ARG A 126 -1.19 1.34 13.89
C ARG A 126 0.31 1.53 13.96
N LEU A 127 1.08 0.46 14.14
CA LEU A 127 2.54 0.53 14.25
C LEU A 127 3.18 1.08 12.97
N LEU A 128 2.70 0.68 11.79
CA LEU A 128 3.12 1.25 10.50
C LEU A 128 2.84 2.75 10.46
N MET A 129 1.65 3.17 10.89
CA MET A 129 1.22 4.57 10.89
C MET A 129 1.93 5.40 11.96
N ASP A 130 2.29 4.85 13.11
CA ASP A 130 3.11 5.52 14.12
C ASP A 130 4.53 5.83 13.60
N HIS A 131 5.06 4.97 12.74
CA HIS A 131 6.38 5.12 12.11
C HIS A 131 6.30 5.76 10.72
N ASP A 132 5.44 6.74 10.57
CA ASP A 132 5.12 7.40 9.30
C ASP A 132 6.23 8.34 8.76
N GLY A 133 7.20 8.71 9.60
CA GLY A 133 8.23 9.69 9.21
C GLY A 133 7.67 11.09 8.89
N GLY A 134 6.54 11.43 9.48
CA GLY A 134 5.85 12.71 9.26
C GLY A 134 4.93 12.71 8.04
N ALA A 135 4.74 11.58 7.37
CA ALA A 135 3.91 11.49 6.16
C ALA A 135 2.41 11.57 6.41
N LEU A 136 1.95 11.39 7.65
CA LEU A 136 0.50 11.37 7.95
C LEU A 136 -0.08 12.72 8.36
N VAL A 137 0.72 13.77 8.41
CA VAL A 137 0.21 15.11 8.71
C VAL A 137 -0.74 15.57 7.59
N ASN A 138 -2.02 15.77 7.94
CA ASN A 138 -3.10 16.11 7.02
C ASN A 138 -3.25 15.15 5.84
N ALA A 139 -2.84 13.89 5.99
CA ALA A 139 -2.87 12.91 4.92
C ALA A 139 -4.28 12.38 4.64
N ARG A 140 -4.56 12.18 3.36
CA ARG A 140 -5.69 11.37 2.88
C ARG A 140 -5.23 9.93 2.75
N ILE A 141 -5.81 9.04 3.54
CA ILE A 141 -5.40 7.64 3.60
C ILE A 141 -6.44 6.77 2.92
N LYS A 142 -5.99 5.91 2.02
CA LYS A 142 -6.78 4.84 1.43
C LYS A 142 -6.20 3.50 1.85
N ILE A 143 -7.06 2.59 2.28
CA ILE A 143 -6.73 1.21 2.65
C ILE A 143 -7.54 0.28 1.75
N ASP A 144 -6.99 -0.86 1.31
CA ASP A 144 -7.77 -1.85 0.58
C ASP A 144 -8.97 -2.31 1.42
N GLY A 145 -10.11 -2.37 0.76
CA GLY A 145 -11.43 -2.52 1.38
C GLY A 145 -11.77 -3.90 1.92
N SER A 146 -10.80 -4.69 2.39
CA SER A 146 -11.05 -5.96 3.09
C SER A 146 -11.75 -5.76 4.44
N GLY A 147 -12.49 -6.78 4.89
CA GLY A 147 -13.22 -6.75 6.17
C GLY A 147 -14.64 -6.19 6.09
N ASP A 148 -15.42 -6.50 7.12
CA ASP A 148 -16.81 -6.07 7.22
C ASP A 148 -16.96 -4.59 7.63
N ARG A 149 -18.20 -4.09 7.59
CA ARG A 149 -18.51 -2.69 7.90
C ARG A 149 -18.25 -2.34 9.37
N GLN A 150 -18.46 -3.30 10.28
CA GLN A 150 -18.27 -3.08 11.72
C GLN A 150 -16.78 -2.96 12.03
N PHE A 151 -15.97 -3.91 11.56
CA PHE A 151 -14.51 -3.87 11.69
C PHE A 151 -13.91 -2.56 11.18
N LYS A 152 -14.33 -2.10 9.98
CA LYS A 152 -13.84 -0.83 9.40
C LYS A 152 -14.15 0.38 10.28
N ARG A 153 -15.33 0.44 10.91
CA ARG A 153 -15.69 1.52 11.84
C ARG A 153 -14.86 1.47 13.11
N GLU A 154 -14.71 0.28 13.69
CA GLU A 154 -13.93 0.06 14.92
C GLU A 154 -12.46 0.39 14.69
N LEU A 155 -11.87 -0.09 13.59
CA LEU A 155 -10.50 0.21 13.18
C LEU A 155 -10.28 1.72 12.97
N THR A 156 -11.18 2.40 12.27
CA THR A 156 -11.09 3.85 12.07
C THR A 156 -11.11 4.60 13.41
N SER A 157 -12.01 4.22 14.32
CA SER A 157 -12.11 4.83 15.64
C SER A 157 -10.87 4.55 16.49
N TYR A 158 -10.36 3.33 16.42
CA TYR A 158 -9.12 2.92 17.10
C TYR A 158 -7.93 3.75 16.62
N LEU A 159 -7.73 3.85 15.29
CA LEU A 159 -6.61 4.61 14.71
C LEU A 159 -6.67 6.09 15.07
N ARG A 160 -7.85 6.73 14.96
CA ARG A 160 -8.03 8.14 15.35
C ARG A 160 -7.64 8.40 16.81
N ARG A 161 -8.02 7.50 17.71
CA ARG A 161 -7.68 7.60 19.13
C ARG A 161 -6.20 7.41 19.41
N GLN A 162 -5.54 6.48 18.69
CA GLN A 162 -4.15 6.13 18.92
C GLN A 162 -3.16 7.12 18.28
N LEU A 163 -3.45 7.60 17.08
CA LEU A 163 -2.54 8.48 16.34
C LEU A 163 -2.64 9.95 16.77
N GLY A 164 -3.72 10.31 17.45
CA GLY A 164 -3.95 11.68 17.89
C GLY A 164 -4.39 12.64 16.78
N PRO A 165 -4.68 13.92 17.15
CA PRO A 165 -5.16 14.92 16.21
C PRO A 165 -4.06 15.33 15.21
N GLY A 166 -4.47 15.73 13.99
CA GLY A 166 -3.59 16.28 12.96
C GLY A 166 -2.79 15.28 12.13
N LYS A 167 -2.75 14.00 12.50
CA LYS A 167 -2.04 12.98 11.71
C LYS A 167 -2.84 12.41 10.54
N MET A 168 -4.15 12.53 10.54
CA MET A 168 -5.02 11.85 9.58
C MET A 168 -6.22 12.75 9.27
N ASP A 169 -6.23 13.36 8.08
CA ASP A 169 -7.38 14.16 7.64
C ASP A 169 -8.57 13.24 7.30
N ASN A 170 -8.35 12.28 6.43
CA ASN A 170 -9.40 11.38 5.96
C ASN A 170 -8.84 9.95 5.77
N LEU A 171 -9.56 8.96 6.31
CA LEU A 171 -9.29 7.54 6.08
C LEU A 171 -10.49 6.91 5.37
N ARG A 172 -10.23 6.25 4.24
CA ARG A 172 -11.24 5.54 3.45
C ARG A 172 -10.78 4.12 3.14
N PHE A 173 -11.71 3.19 3.25
CA PHE A 173 -11.56 1.85 2.66
C PHE A 173 -12.08 1.90 1.23
N VAL A 174 -11.28 1.44 0.29
CA VAL A 174 -11.59 1.50 -1.14
C VAL A 174 -11.49 0.11 -1.76
N ASP A 175 -12.23 -0.08 -2.83
CA ASP A 175 -12.25 -1.31 -3.62
C ASP A 175 -11.08 -1.25 -4.64
N SER A 176 -10.13 -2.18 -4.53
CA SER A 176 -8.96 -2.25 -5.41
C SER A 176 -9.30 -2.42 -6.89
N HIS A 177 -10.44 -3.02 -7.21
CA HIS A 177 -10.91 -3.09 -8.60
C HIS A 177 -11.18 -1.72 -9.23
N LYS A 178 -11.52 -0.72 -8.40
CA LYS A 178 -11.90 0.63 -8.82
C LYS A 178 -10.81 1.67 -8.60
N ASP A 179 -9.74 1.33 -7.89
CA ASP A 179 -8.68 2.27 -7.54
C ASP A 179 -7.30 1.71 -7.91
N ALA A 180 -6.76 2.18 -9.04
CA ALA A 180 -5.47 1.74 -9.54
C ALA A 180 -4.31 1.99 -8.57
N LEU A 181 -4.41 3.03 -7.73
CA LEU A 181 -3.36 3.34 -6.77
C LEU A 181 -3.34 2.37 -5.58
N ILE A 182 -4.48 1.80 -5.20
CA ILE A 182 -4.48 0.71 -4.19
C ILE A 182 -3.79 -0.55 -4.76
N GLN A 183 -3.94 -0.82 -6.05
CA GLN A 183 -3.20 -1.92 -6.69
C GLN A 183 -1.68 -1.68 -6.61
N LEU A 184 -1.21 -0.42 -6.63
CA LEU A 184 0.21 -0.11 -6.39
C LEU A 184 0.63 -0.51 -4.98
N ALA A 185 -0.20 -0.29 -3.96
CA ALA A 185 0.12 -0.69 -2.59
C ALA A 185 0.20 -2.22 -2.45
N ASP A 186 -0.74 -3.00 -3.06
CA ASP A 186 -0.68 -4.47 -3.13
C ASP A 186 0.63 -4.95 -3.79
N MET A 187 0.95 -4.39 -4.96
CA MET A 187 2.16 -4.76 -5.69
C MET A 187 3.44 -4.45 -4.90
N VAL A 188 3.49 -3.33 -4.18
CA VAL A 188 4.62 -2.95 -3.31
C VAL A 188 4.72 -3.88 -2.10
N ALA A 189 3.61 -4.11 -1.39
CA ALA A 189 3.58 -5.02 -0.24
C ALA A 189 3.99 -6.44 -0.65
N GLY A 190 3.47 -6.90 -1.80
CA GLY A 190 3.81 -8.20 -2.38
C GLY A 190 5.28 -8.32 -2.76
N ALA A 191 5.89 -7.27 -3.35
CA ALA A 191 7.31 -7.25 -3.70
C ALA A 191 8.22 -7.34 -2.45
N ILE A 192 7.86 -6.62 -1.39
CA ILE A 192 8.58 -6.66 -0.11
C ILE A 192 8.38 -8.04 0.54
N GLY A 193 7.14 -8.55 0.59
CA GLY A 193 6.84 -9.87 1.13
C GLY A 193 7.56 -11.00 0.38
N ARG A 194 7.62 -10.93 -0.96
CA ARG A 194 8.40 -11.86 -1.78
C ARG A 194 9.87 -11.87 -1.40
N SER A 195 10.43 -10.70 -1.06
CA SER A 195 11.85 -10.60 -0.70
C SER A 195 12.23 -11.30 0.61
N CYS A 196 11.25 -11.61 1.45
CA CYS A 196 11.47 -12.36 2.70
C CYS A 196 11.63 -13.88 2.45
N ASN A 197 11.20 -14.39 1.28
CA ASN A 197 11.33 -15.81 0.93
C ASN A 197 12.58 -16.04 0.08
N THR A 198 13.70 -16.23 0.73
CA THR A 198 15.05 -16.39 0.11
C THR A 198 15.19 -17.64 -0.75
N ASP A 199 14.34 -18.65 -0.56
CA ASP A 199 14.37 -19.89 -1.35
C ASP A 199 13.93 -19.68 -2.80
N ARG A 200 13.24 -18.57 -3.07
CA ARG A 200 12.82 -18.24 -4.42
C ARG A 200 13.90 -17.47 -5.17
N LYS A 201 14.33 -17.96 -6.35
CA LYS A 201 15.38 -17.35 -7.18
C LYS A 201 15.15 -15.86 -7.48
N ASN A 202 13.90 -15.44 -7.63
CA ASN A 202 13.55 -14.04 -7.95
C ASN A 202 13.10 -13.23 -6.72
N HIS A 203 13.36 -13.70 -5.49
CA HIS A 203 12.84 -13.09 -4.27
C HIS A 203 13.15 -11.59 -4.14
N ALA A 204 14.35 -11.16 -4.49
CA ALA A 204 14.79 -9.79 -4.34
C ALA A 204 14.48 -8.89 -5.57
N ARG A 205 13.96 -9.45 -6.69
CA ARG A 205 13.86 -8.77 -8.00
C ARG A 205 13.10 -7.46 -7.91
N TRP A 206 11.87 -7.47 -7.49
CA TRP A 206 11.00 -6.29 -7.49
C TRP A 206 11.29 -5.34 -6.33
N ARG A 207 11.75 -5.85 -5.18
CA ARG A 207 12.24 -4.99 -4.10
C ARG A 207 13.47 -4.17 -4.53
N LYS A 208 14.36 -4.73 -5.37
CA LYS A 208 15.47 -3.98 -5.96
C LYS A 208 15.00 -2.88 -6.90
N GLN A 209 13.96 -3.12 -7.71
CA GLN A 209 13.36 -2.08 -8.56
C GLN A 209 12.73 -0.96 -7.73
N LEU A 210 12.16 -1.28 -6.57
CA LEU A 210 11.61 -0.31 -5.63
C LEU A 210 12.66 0.43 -4.79
N ALA A 211 13.92 0.00 -4.79
CA ALA A 211 14.94 0.56 -3.91
C ALA A 211 15.04 2.10 -3.93
N PRO A 212 14.96 2.80 -5.10
CA PRO A 212 14.99 4.26 -5.15
C PRO A 212 13.75 4.94 -4.51
N LYS A 213 12.67 4.20 -4.28
CA LYS A 213 11.41 4.67 -3.70
C LYS A 213 11.31 4.37 -2.20
N ILE A 214 12.13 3.45 -1.69
CA ILE A 214 12.06 3.00 -0.29
C ILE A 214 12.66 4.07 0.62
N GLU A 215 11.79 4.65 1.46
CA GLU A 215 12.20 5.56 2.53
C GLU A 215 12.57 4.79 3.80
N ASN A 216 11.78 3.76 4.14
CA ASN A 216 12.05 2.90 5.30
C ASN A 216 11.34 1.54 5.16
N VAL A 217 12.07 0.47 5.38
CA VAL A 217 11.52 -0.90 5.52
C VAL A 217 12.20 -1.55 6.71
N TRP A 218 11.44 -1.87 7.74
CA TRP A 218 12.01 -2.40 8.98
C TRP A 218 11.34 -3.70 9.43
N PRO A 219 12.12 -4.62 10.04
CA PRO A 219 11.56 -5.80 10.69
C PRO A 219 10.96 -5.42 12.05
N PHE A 220 9.80 -5.99 12.35
CA PHE A 220 9.26 -6.01 13.71
C PHE A 220 10.12 -6.94 14.58
N ARG A 221 10.53 -6.45 15.74
CA ARG A 221 11.33 -7.17 16.75
C ARG A 221 10.73 -7.07 18.13
#